data_ad0681603f834b7116e4094a57b64c80
#
_entry.id   ad0681603f834b7116e4094a57b64c80
#
_cell.length_a   1.000
_cell.length_b   1.000
_cell.length_c   1.000
_cell.angle_alpha   90.00
_cell.angle_beta   90.00
_cell.angle_gamma   90.00
#
_symmetry.space_group_name_H-M   'P 1'
#
loop_
_entity.id
_entity.type
_entity.pdbx_description
1 polymer ?
#
loop_
_entity_poly.entity_id
_entity_poly.type
_entity_poly.pdbx_seq_one_letter_code
_entity_poly.pdbx_strand_id
1 'polypeptide(L)'
;MADCQSRFIELFGDPVSNPKDWNVEPLGKRCGIITGNTPPRSEPENYGKYIEWIKSDNINTPFTFITKAQECLSEAGFEKCRFVEAGSILMTCIAGSIDCIGNVAVTDRRVAFNQQINAIVPEQDEVLYLYWLMQLSKPMIHRTINMALKGILSKSQLSEIVFPFPPITLQEQFAAFVEQTDKSKLAVQKSLEELEILKKSLMQQYFG
;
A
#
# COMPACT_ATOMS: atom_id res chain seq x y z
N MET A 1 9.58 -10.12 4.07
CA MET A 1 8.30 -10.40 3.38
C MET A 1 7.89 -11.87 3.43
N ALA A 2 8.78 -12.82 3.18
CA ALA A 2 8.44 -14.26 3.27
C ALA A 2 7.77 -14.68 4.60
N ASP A 3 8.30 -14.21 5.73
CA ASP A 3 7.76 -14.57 7.06
C ASP A 3 6.33 -14.07 7.27
N CYS A 4 6.03 -12.81 6.85
CA CYS A 4 4.68 -12.26 6.99
C CYS A 4 3.68 -12.94 6.04
N GLN A 5 4.12 -13.29 4.82
CA GLN A 5 3.31 -14.06 3.88
C GLN A 5 3.00 -15.46 4.44
N SER A 6 4.01 -16.17 4.94
CA SER A 6 3.83 -17.49 5.56
C SER A 6 2.89 -17.42 6.75
N ARG A 7 3.04 -16.41 7.61
CA ARG A 7 2.17 -16.20 8.75
C ARG A 7 0.73 -15.85 8.35
N PHE A 8 0.54 -15.05 7.29
CA PHE A 8 -0.78 -14.79 6.73
C PHE A 8 -1.47 -16.08 6.29
N ILE A 9 -0.77 -16.90 5.49
CA ILE A 9 -1.31 -18.18 4.99
C ILE A 9 -1.62 -19.16 6.14
N GLU A 10 -0.76 -19.22 7.15
CA GLU A 10 -1.01 -20.05 8.35
C GLU A 10 -2.29 -19.63 9.08
N LEU A 11 -2.46 -18.34 9.35
CA LEU A 11 -3.61 -17.82 10.09
C LEU A 11 -4.90 -17.81 9.28
N PHE A 12 -4.84 -17.40 8.03
CA PHE A 12 -6.03 -17.10 7.24
C PHE A 12 -6.26 -18.06 6.07
N GLY A 13 -5.24 -18.81 5.65
CA GLY A 13 -5.26 -19.58 4.40
C GLY A 13 -4.97 -18.71 3.17
N ASP A 14 -4.99 -19.32 2.00
CA ASP A 14 -4.91 -18.60 0.72
C ASP A 14 -6.21 -17.81 0.50
N PRO A 15 -6.15 -16.46 0.33
CA PRO A 15 -7.34 -15.63 0.21
C PRO A 15 -8.15 -15.90 -1.08
N VAL A 16 -7.54 -16.50 -2.09
CA VAL A 16 -8.21 -16.82 -3.37
C VAL A 16 -9.07 -18.06 -3.25
N SER A 17 -8.57 -19.11 -2.60
CA SER A 17 -9.27 -20.38 -2.40
C SER A 17 -10.09 -20.45 -1.11
N ASN A 18 -9.82 -19.54 -0.16
CA ASN A 18 -10.48 -19.46 1.16
C ASN A 18 -10.65 -20.82 1.86
N PRO A 19 -9.58 -21.58 2.09
CA PRO A 19 -9.66 -22.96 2.60
C PRO A 19 -10.18 -23.06 4.06
N LYS A 20 -10.27 -21.92 4.75
CA LYS A 20 -10.80 -21.83 6.12
C LYS A 20 -12.26 -21.41 6.17
N ASP A 21 -12.89 -21.23 5.02
CA ASP A 21 -14.30 -20.88 4.86
C ASP A 21 -14.71 -19.62 5.64
N TRP A 22 -13.83 -18.60 5.62
CA TRP A 22 -14.13 -17.29 6.19
C TRP A 22 -15.31 -16.64 5.46
N ASN A 23 -16.09 -15.83 6.17
CA ASN A 23 -17.15 -15.04 5.57
C ASN A 23 -16.58 -14.14 4.46
N VAL A 24 -17.23 -14.11 3.31
CA VAL A 24 -16.78 -13.33 2.15
C VAL A 24 -17.75 -12.20 1.85
N GLU A 25 -17.20 -11.03 1.59
CA GLU A 25 -17.98 -9.83 1.25
C GLU A 25 -17.29 -9.01 0.16
N PRO A 26 -18.04 -8.20 -0.62
CA PRO A 26 -17.46 -7.21 -1.51
C PRO A 26 -16.63 -6.19 -0.73
N LEU A 27 -15.46 -5.81 -1.27
CA LEU A 27 -14.56 -4.84 -0.63
C LEU A 27 -15.26 -3.52 -0.27
N GLY A 28 -16.11 -3.03 -1.17
CA GLY A 28 -16.84 -1.77 -0.95
C GLY A 28 -17.92 -1.80 0.14
N LYS A 29 -18.19 -2.98 0.74
CA LYS A 29 -19.02 -3.09 1.96
C LYS A 29 -18.22 -2.98 3.25
N ARG A 30 -16.91 -3.13 3.17
CA ARG A 30 -15.98 -3.16 4.31
C ARG A 30 -15.07 -1.94 4.35
N CYS A 31 -14.89 -1.27 3.19
CA CYS A 31 -13.96 -0.18 3.02
C CYS A 31 -14.57 0.94 2.17
N GLY A 32 -14.31 2.18 2.53
CA GLY A 32 -14.50 3.31 1.64
C GLY A 32 -13.50 3.25 0.48
N ILE A 33 -13.93 3.52 -0.76
CA ILE A 33 -13.04 3.58 -1.92
C ILE A 33 -13.08 4.98 -2.53
N ILE A 34 -11.91 5.61 -2.64
CA ILE A 34 -11.76 7.00 -3.12
C ILE A 34 -10.78 7.00 -4.30
N THR A 35 -11.22 7.45 -5.47
CA THR A 35 -10.33 7.67 -6.62
C THR A 35 -9.64 9.01 -6.47
N GLY A 36 -8.33 9.07 -6.64
CA GLY A 36 -7.57 10.31 -6.63
C GLY A 36 -7.88 11.23 -7.82
N ASN A 37 -7.27 12.39 -7.82
CA ASN A 37 -7.38 13.34 -8.93
C ASN A 37 -6.12 14.19 -9.09
N THR A 38 -6.04 14.89 -10.21
CA THR A 38 -4.93 15.78 -10.55
C THR A 38 -5.47 17.20 -10.70
N PRO A 39 -4.93 18.18 -9.94
CA PRO A 39 -5.25 19.59 -10.20
C PRO A 39 -4.76 20.00 -11.58
N PRO A 40 -5.39 21.01 -12.21
CA PRO A 40 -4.94 21.47 -13.54
C PRO A 40 -3.46 21.86 -13.55
N ARG A 41 -2.69 21.29 -14.48
CA ARG A 41 -1.26 21.61 -14.67
C ARG A 41 -1.02 23.02 -15.24
N SER A 42 -2.04 23.58 -15.88
CA SER A 42 -2.03 24.96 -16.39
C SER A 42 -2.09 26.02 -15.28
N GLU A 43 -2.35 25.62 -14.04
CA GLU A 43 -2.43 26.46 -12.85
C GLU A 43 -1.26 26.14 -11.91
N PRO A 44 -0.07 26.76 -12.08
CA PRO A 44 1.13 26.46 -11.28
C PRO A 44 0.93 26.67 -9.77
N GLU A 45 0.03 27.55 -9.38
CA GLU A 45 -0.34 27.83 -8.00
C GLU A 45 -0.90 26.61 -7.24
N ASN A 46 -1.37 25.58 -7.94
CA ASN A 46 -1.81 24.33 -7.32
C ASN A 46 -0.66 23.49 -6.77
N TYR A 47 0.59 23.76 -7.18
CA TYR A 47 1.77 22.99 -6.82
C TYR A 47 2.65 23.77 -5.85
N GLY A 48 3.16 23.10 -4.81
CA GLY A 48 3.89 23.77 -3.73
C GLY A 48 4.53 22.79 -2.75
N LYS A 49 4.43 23.07 -1.43
CA LYS A 49 5.06 22.25 -0.37
C LYS A 49 4.11 21.95 0.79
N TYR A 50 2.80 22.10 0.59
CA TYR A 50 1.83 21.96 1.68
C TYR A 50 1.52 20.49 1.99
N ILE A 51 1.25 19.65 0.98
CA ILE A 51 0.95 18.24 1.15
C ILE A 51 1.59 17.40 0.05
N GLU A 52 2.07 16.21 0.41
CA GLU A 52 2.59 15.25 -0.57
C GLU A 52 1.48 14.77 -1.52
N TRP A 53 1.84 14.69 -2.81
CA TRP A 53 0.94 14.21 -3.85
C TRP A 53 1.48 12.90 -4.42
N ILE A 54 0.89 11.79 -3.97
CA ILE A 54 1.35 10.43 -4.24
C ILE A 54 1.03 10.03 -5.68
N LYS A 55 1.98 9.40 -6.32
CA LYS A 55 1.89 8.77 -7.64
C LYS A 55 2.22 7.28 -7.52
N SER A 56 2.04 6.55 -8.62
CA SER A 56 2.27 5.11 -8.66
C SER A 56 3.70 4.68 -8.33
N ASP A 57 4.70 5.52 -8.59
CA ASP A 57 6.10 5.27 -8.23
C ASP A 57 6.34 5.24 -6.71
N ASN A 58 5.53 5.96 -5.93
CA ASN A 58 5.58 5.93 -4.48
C ASN A 58 4.96 4.65 -3.87
N ILE A 59 4.20 3.89 -4.66
CA ILE A 59 3.50 2.66 -4.28
C ILE A 59 4.25 1.43 -4.83
N ASN A 60 4.77 1.52 -6.06
CA ASN A 60 5.44 0.43 -6.76
C ASN A 60 6.86 0.19 -6.21
N THR A 61 6.96 -0.04 -4.91
CA THR A 61 8.20 -0.22 -4.16
C THR A 61 8.13 -1.51 -3.33
N PRO A 62 9.26 -2.03 -2.83
CA PRO A 62 9.26 -3.20 -1.95
C PRO A 62 8.83 -2.89 -0.50
N PHE A 63 8.45 -1.64 -0.21
CA PHE A 63 8.09 -1.21 1.14
C PHE A 63 6.59 -1.36 1.41
N THR A 64 6.24 -1.64 2.66
CA THR A 64 4.84 -1.69 3.12
C THR A 64 4.20 -0.31 3.09
N PHE A 65 4.96 0.72 3.45
CA PHE A 65 4.49 2.10 3.49
C PHE A 65 4.88 2.89 2.25
N ILE A 66 4.09 3.91 1.93
CA ILE A 66 4.37 4.82 0.83
C ILE A 66 5.74 5.50 1.01
N THR A 67 6.47 5.67 -0.08
CA THR A 67 7.70 6.47 -0.06
C THR A 67 7.38 7.97 -0.10
N LYS A 68 8.38 8.80 0.19
CA LYS A 68 8.25 10.26 0.12
C LYS A 68 7.98 10.69 -1.32
N ALA A 69 6.97 11.52 -1.52
CA ALA A 69 6.66 12.08 -2.84
C ALA A 69 7.69 13.14 -3.25
N GLN A 70 8.05 13.13 -4.53
CA GLN A 70 8.89 14.17 -5.11
C GLN A 70 8.12 15.46 -5.38
N GLU A 71 6.81 15.35 -5.57
CA GLU A 71 5.92 16.45 -5.90
C GLU A 71 4.88 16.64 -4.81
N CYS A 72 4.64 17.90 -4.45
CA CYS A 72 3.67 18.27 -3.45
C CYS A 72 2.68 19.30 -4.04
N LEU A 73 1.51 19.39 -3.44
CA LEU A 73 0.53 20.42 -3.73
C LEU A 73 0.72 21.61 -2.80
N SER A 74 0.29 22.78 -3.25
CA SER A 74 0.04 23.93 -2.40
C SER A 74 -1.27 23.74 -1.62
N GLU A 75 -1.60 24.67 -0.74
CA GLU A 75 -2.88 24.72 -0.02
C GLU A 75 -4.05 24.83 -1.02
N ALA A 76 -3.93 25.71 -2.02
CA ALA A 76 -4.94 25.85 -3.08
C ALA A 76 -5.11 24.60 -3.93
N GLY A 77 -4.01 23.88 -4.23
CA GLY A 77 -4.08 22.59 -4.92
C GLY A 77 -4.68 21.48 -4.06
N PHE A 78 -4.42 21.50 -2.76
CA PHE A 78 -5.00 20.54 -1.81
C PHE A 78 -6.54 20.68 -1.70
N GLU A 79 -7.06 21.89 -1.67
CA GLU A 79 -8.52 22.14 -1.64
C GLU A 79 -9.25 21.55 -2.86
N LYS A 80 -8.55 21.40 -4.00
CA LYS A 80 -9.07 20.79 -5.23
C LYS A 80 -8.86 19.28 -5.29
N CYS A 81 -8.13 18.69 -4.35
CA CYS A 81 -7.73 17.29 -4.39
C CYS A 81 -8.39 16.45 -3.31
N ARG A 82 -8.53 15.17 -3.62
CA ARG A 82 -8.91 14.15 -2.64
C ARG A 82 -7.67 13.72 -1.88
N PHE A 83 -7.88 13.44 -0.61
CA PHE A 83 -6.82 12.98 0.29
C PHE A 83 -7.31 11.84 1.18
N VAL A 84 -6.38 11.19 1.84
CA VAL A 84 -6.65 10.21 2.91
C VAL A 84 -5.72 10.45 4.08
N GLU A 85 -6.16 9.99 5.24
CA GLU A 85 -5.38 9.97 6.46
C GLU A 85 -4.41 8.78 6.50
N ALA A 86 -3.53 8.75 7.50
CA ALA A 86 -2.76 7.55 7.84
C ALA A 86 -3.69 6.36 8.11
N GLY A 87 -3.22 5.14 7.81
CA GLY A 87 -4.02 3.92 7.97
C GLY A 87 -4.92 3.60 6.77
N SER A 88 -4.70 4.25 5.63
CA SER A 88 -5.36 3.90 4.37
C SER A 88 -4.42 3.10 3.47
N ILE A 89 -4.97 2.39 2.49
CA ILE A 89 -4.19 1.65 1.49
C ILE A 89 -4.35 2.34 0.14
N LEU A 90 -3.23 2.71 -0.48
CA LEU A 90 -3.23 3.24 -1.83
C LEU A 90 -2.93 2.10 -2.82
N MET A 91 -3.77 1.93 -3.83
CA MET A 91 -3.62 0.91 -4.87
C MET A 91 -3.44 1.57 -6.24
N THR A 92 -2.41 1.18 -6.97
CA THR A 92 -2.25 1.54 -8.38
C THR A 92 -3.31 0.83 -9.22
N CYS A 93 -4.17 1.59 -9.88
CA CYS A 93 -5.31 1.08 -10.64
C CYS A 93 -5.23 1.38 -12.14
N ILE A 94 -4.35 2.31 -12.55
CA ILE A 94 -4.06 2.64 -13.95
C ILE A 94 -2.55 2.70 -14.12
N ALA A 95 -2.00 1.87 -15.00
CA ALA A 95 -0.58 1.86 -15.30
C ALA A 95 -0.32 1.40 -16.74
N GLY A 96 0.86 1.69 -17.27
CA GLY A 96 1.31 1.22 -18.58
C GLY A 96 1.60 -0.29 -18.62
N SER A 97 1.87 -0.91 -17.45
CA SER A 97 2.05 -2.36 -17.30
C SER A 97 1.01 -2.92 -16.34
N ILE A 98 0.44 -4.08 -16.69
CA ILE A 98 -0.49 -4.80 -15.82
C ILE A 98 0.15 -5.20 -14.49
N ASP A 99 1.46 -5.46 -14.48
CA ASP A 99 2.19 -5.85 -13.28
C ASP A 99 2.21 -4.75 -12.20
N CYS A 100 2.02 -3.50 -12.59
CA CYS A 100 1.92 -2.38 -11.66
C CYS A 100 0.50 -2.24 -11.08
N ILE A 101 -0.52 -2.75 -11.77
CA ILE A 101 -1.91 -2.67 -11.30
C ILE A 101 -2.11 -3.65 -10.14
N GLY A 102 -2.76 -3.19 -9.08
CA GLY A 102 -2.93 -3.96 -7.86
C GLY A 102 -1.73 -3.89 -6.91
N ASN A 103 -0.66 -3.16 -7.24
CA ASN A 103 0.36 -2.83 -6.26
C ASN A 103 -0.23 -1.90 -5.22
N VAL A 104 0.10 -2.15 -3.96
CA VAL A 104 -0.44 -1.44 -2.80
C VAL A 104 0.65 -0.97 -1.85
N ALA A 105 0.37 0.15 -1.18
CA ALA A 105 1.17 0.62 -0.05
C ALA A 105 0.25 1.27 1.00
N VAL A 106 0.64 1.20 2.27
CA VAL A 106 -0.09 1.79 3.40
C VAL A 106 0.34 3.25 3.59
N THR A 107 -0.61 4.13 3.90
CA THR A 107 -0.30 5.50 4.29
C THR A 107 0.04 5.59 5.78
N ASP A 108 1.17 6.17 6.11
CA ASP A 108 1.62 6.48 7.48
C ASP A 108 1.36 7.95 7.87
N ARG A 109 0.82 8.72 6.94
CA ARG A 109 0.52 10.16 7.07
C ARG A 109 -0.59 10.58 6.12
N ARG A 110 -1.15 11.78 6.34
CA ARG A 110 -2.11 12.40 5.41
C ARG A 110 -1.43 12.71 4.09
N VAL A 111 -2.04 12.28 2.97
CA VAL A 111 -1.54 12.51 1.61
C VAL A 111 -2.67 12.71 0.60
N ALA A 112 -2.41 13.54 -0.40
CA ALA A 112 -3.20 13.57 -1.63
C ALA A 112 -2.61 12.57 -2.65
N PHE A 113 -3.37 12.18 -3.66
CA PHE A 113 -2.94 11.18 -4.64
C PHE A 113 -3.59 11.41 -6.01
N ASN A 114 -2.94 10.92 -7.07
CA ASN A 114 -3.38 11.16 -8.44
C ASN A 114 -4.50 10.20 -8.87
N GLN A 115 -5.10 10.46 -10.05
CA GLN A 115 -6.22 9.68 -10.60
C GLN A 115 -5.87 8.23 -11.00
N GLN A 116 -4.60 7.85 -11.00
CA GLN A 116 -4.16 6.48 -11.28
C GLN A 116 -4.33 5.56 -10.07
N ILE A 117 -4.63 6.14 -8.92
CA ILE A 117 -4.68 5.47 -7.62
C ILE A 117 -6.12 5.49 -7.09
N ASN A 118 -6.57 4.35 -6.58
CA ASN A 118 -7.69 4.26 -5.66
C ASN A 118 -7.17 4.06 -4.24
N ALA A 119 -7.69 4.85 -3.31
CA ALA A 119 -7.49 4.64 -1.89
C ALA A 119 -8.58 3.71 -1.36
N ILE A 120 -8.18 2.75 -0.55
CA ILE A 120 -9.03 1.83 0.21
C ILE A 120 -8.92 2.29 1.67
N VAL A 121 -10.03 2.78 2.22
CA VAL A 121 -10.10 3.30 3.59
C VAL A 121 -10.82 2.26 4.44
N PRO A 122 -10.11 1.54 5.33
CA PRO A 122 -10.72 0.55 6.21
C PRO A 122 -11.77 1.19 7.13
N GLU A 123 -12.91 0.52 7.32
CA GLU A 123 -13.95 0.95 8.26
C GLU A 123 -14.04 0.05 9.50
N GLN A 124 -13.77 -1.24 9.33
CA GLN A 124 -13.96 -2.26 10.37
C GLN A 124 -12.80 -3.23 10.47
N ASP A 125 -11.88 -3.22 9.50
CA ASP A 125 -10.83 -4.22 9.36
C ASP A 125 -9.44 -3.61 9.61
N GLU A 126 -8.50 -4.45 10.01
CA GLU A 126 -7.12 -4.07 10.26
C GLU A 126 -6.39 -3.75 8.95
N VAL A 127 -5.72 -2.59 8.90
CA VAL A 127 -5.06 -2.09 7.69
C VAL A 127 -3.96 -3.02 7.19
N LEU A 128 -3.16 -3.62 8.09
CA LEU A 128 -2.09 -4.53 7.69
C LEU A 128 -2.62 -5.89 7.23
N TYR A 129 -3.77 -6.33 7.77
CA TYR A 129 -4.47 -7.49 7.22
C TYR A 129 -4.91 -7.22 5.78
N LEU A 130 -5.59 -6.10 5.54
CA LEU A 130 -6.07 -5.72 4.20
C LEU A 130 -4.91 -5.51 3.21
N TYR A 131 -3.81 -4.90 3.64
CA TYR A 131 -2.62 -4.76 2.81
C TYR A 131 -2.11 -6.12 2.31
N TRP A 132 -1.95 -7.11 3.21
CA TRP A 132 -1.49 -8.44 2.85
C TRP A 132 -2.53 -9.23 2.05
N LEU A 133 -3.81 -9.04 2.35
CA LEU A 133 -4.92 -9.56 1.56
C LEU A 133 -4.82 -9.11 0.10
N MET A 134 -4.63 -7.82 -0.15
CA MET A 134 -4.49 -7.26 -1.50
C MET A 134 -3.23 -7.78 -2.20
N GLN A 135 -2.09 -7.82 -1.51
CA GLN A 135 -0.84 -8.35 -2.05
C GLN A 135 -0.98 -9.80 -2.52
N LEU A 136 -1.56 -10.66 -1.70
CA LEU A 136 -1.72 -12.08 -2.01
C LEU A 136 -2.84 -12.35 -3.02
N SER A 137 -3.82 -11.46 -3.12
CA SER A 137 -4.93 -11.56 -4.06
C SER A 137 -4.65 -10.90 -5.41
N LYS A 138 -3.46 -10.36 -5.65
CA LYS A 138 -3.11 -9.67 -6.89
C LYS A 138 -3.42 -10.48 -8.16
N PRO A 139 -3.14 -11.81 -8.25
CA PRO A 139 -3.53 -12.60 -9.42
C PRO A 139 -5.05 -12.67 -9.63
N MET A 140 -5.84 -12.65 -8.56
CA MET A 140 -7.31 -12.61 -8.64
C MET A 140 -7.77 -11.22 -9.12
N ILE A 141 -7.21 -10.16 -8.59
CA ILE A 141 -7.48 -8.78 -9.01
C ILE A 141 -7.20 -8.61 -10.51
N HIS A 142 -6.08 -9.14 -11.01
CA HIS A 142 -5.74 -9.10 -12.44
C HIS A 142 -6.77 -9.78 -13.33
N ARG A 143 -7.43 -10.86 -12.87
CA ARG A 143 -8.49 -11.54 -13.63
C ARG A 143 -9.75 -10.70 -13.83
N THR A 144 -9.99 -9.70 -12.95
CA THR A 144 -11.13 -8.79 -13.08
C THR A 144 -10.87 -7.66 -14.09
N ILE A 145 -9.61 -7.48 -14.51
CA ILE A 145 -9.23 -6.40 -15.41
C ILE A 145 -9.54 -6.80 -16.86
N ASN A 146 -10.35 -6.00 -17.53
CA ASN A 146 -10.59 -6.19 -18.95
C ASN A 146 -9.39 -5.66 -19.77
N MET A 147 -8.56 -6.56 -20.27
CA MET A 147 -7.38 -6.25 -21.08
C MET A 147 -7.69 -5.49 -22.38
N ALA A 148 -8.92 -5.62 -22.93
CA ALA A 148 -9.34 -4.87 -24.11
C ALA A 148 -9.52 -3.35 -23.85
N LEU A 149 -9.62 -2.94 -22.59
CA LEU A 149 -9.81 -1.55 -22.14
C LEU A 149 -8.55 -0.93 -21.52
N LYS A 150 -7.36 -1.23 -22.02
CA LYS A 150 -6.08 -0.65 -21.61
C LYS A 150 -5.65 -0.91 -20.15
N GLY A 151 -6.04 -2.04 -19.56
CA GLY A 151 -5.56 -2.39 -18.23
C GLY A 151 -5.93 -1.36 -17.16
N ILE A 152 -7.21 -1.07 -16.98
CA ILE A 152 -7.73 -0.19 -15.93
C ILE A 152 -8.55 -1.02 -14.95
N LEU A 153 -8.28 -0.86 -13.67
CA LEU A 153 -9.12 -1.35 -12.57
C LEU A 153 -9.96 -0.17 -12.07
N SER A 154 -11.23 -0.12 -12.48
CA SER A 154 -12.11 0.96 -12.04
C SER A 154 -12.48 0.85 -10.56
N LYS A 155 -12.91 1.96 -9.95
CA LYS A 155 -13.42 2.00 -8.58
C LYS A 155 -14.56 0.97 -8.38
N SER A 156 -15.50 0.89 -9.33
CA SER A 156 -16.64 -0.04 -9.23
C SER A 156 -16.16 -1.51 -9.26
N GLN A 157 -15.26 -1.86 -10.19
CA GLN A 157 -14.69 -3.20 -10.24
C GLN A 157 -13.97 -3.56 -8.95
N LEU A 158 -13.12 -2.65 -8.41
CA LEU A 158 -12.42 -2.86 -7.14
C LEU A 158 -13.41 -3.05 -5.98
N SER A 159 -14.48 -2.25 -5.93
CA SER A 159 -15.52 -2.32 -4.91
C SER A 159 -16.29 -3.65 -4.90
N GLU A 160 -16.45 -4.28 -6.06
CA GLU A 160 -17.22 -5.51 -6.24
C GLU A 160 -16.38 -6.77 -6.02
N ILE A 161 -15.05 -6.67 -5.95
CA ILE A 161 -14.21 -7.84 -5.67
C ILE A 161 -14.54 -8.38 -4.29
N VAL A 162 -14.81 -9.67 -4.23
CA VAL A 162 -15.18 -10.38 -3.00
C VAL A 162 -13.93 -10.95 -2.34
N PHE A 163 -13.75 -10.65 -1.05
CA PHE A 163 -12.62 -11.10 -0.24
C PHE A 163 -13.07 -11.78 1.05
N PRO A 164 -12.27 -12.69 1.64
CA PRO A 164 -12.51 -13.24 2.95
C PRO A 164 -12.24 -12.19 4.05
N PHE A 165 -13.10 -12.17 5.07
CA PHE A 165 -12.97 -11.29 6.24
C PHE A 165 -13.05 -12.13 7.52
N PRO A 166 -11.91 -12.61 8.04
CA PRO A 166 -11.83 -13.31 9.31
C PRO A 166 -12.14 -12.38 10.50
N PRO A 167 -12.38 -12.91 11.70
CA PRO A 167 -12.63 -12.12 12.90
C PRO A 167 -11.53 -11.07 13.15
N ILE A 168 -11.93 -9.86 13.58
CA ILE A 168 -11.02 -8.74 13.81
C ILE A 168 -9.87 -9.09 14.78
N THR A 169 -10.14 -9.91 15.79
CA THR A 169 -9.13 -10.35 16.76
C THR A 169 -7.98 -11.13 16.13
N LEU A 170 -8.24 -11.90 15.07
CA LEU A 170 -7.19 -12.59 14.31
C LEU A 170 -6.42 -11.62 13.40
N GLN A 171 -7.12 -10.65 12.82
CA GLN A 171 -6.48 -9.59 12.02
C GLN A 171 -5.53 -8.75 12.89
N GLU A 172 -5.94 -8.36 14.10
CA GLU A 172 -5.12 -7.65 15.09
C GLU A 172 -3.87 -8.46 15.52
N GLN A 173 -4.03 -9.76 15.73
CA GLN A 173 -2.89 -10.65 16.02
C GLN A 173 -1.88 -10.68 14.88
N PHE A 174 -2.37 -10.71 13.66
CA PHE A 174 -1.50 -10.65 12.47
C PHE A 174 -0.83 -9.28 12.33
N ALA A 175 -1.55 -8.19 12.52
CA ALA A 175 -1.02 -6.83 12.48
C ALA A 175 0.13 -6.66 13.49
N ALA A 176 -0.07 -7.10 14.73
CA ALA A 176 0.96 -7.07 15.76
C ALA A 176 2.22 -7.88 15.36
N PHE A 177 2.04 -9.03 14.72
CA PHE A 177 3.17 -9.83 14.20
C PHE A 177 3.93 -9.08 13.09
N VAL A 178 3.23 -8.45 12.14
CA VAL A 178 3.85 -7.66 11.05
C VAL A 178 4.65 -6.50 11.64
N GLU A 179 4.07 -5.72 12.54
CA GLU A 179 4.75 -4.61 13.20
C GLU A 179 6.01 -5.05 13.95
N GLN A 180 5.94 -6.16 14.69
CA GLN A 180 7.10 -6.70 15.40
C GLN A 180 8.20 -7.14 14.44
N THR A 181 7.81 -7.76 13.33
CA THR A 181 8.74 -8.19 12.29
C THR A 181 9.43 -7.00 11.64
N ASP A 182 8.71 -5.94 11.33
CA ASP A 182 9.27 -4.74 10.72
C ASP A 182 10.19 -3.97 11.69
N LYS A 183 9.82 -3.86 12.97
CA LYS A 183 10.70 -3.32 14.02
C LYS A 183 12.00 -4.11 14.13
N SER A 184 11.93 -5.43 14.11
CA SER A 184 13.10 -6.30 14.18
C SER A 184 14.02 -6.14 12.97
N LYS A 185 13.45 -6.07 11.75
CA LYS A 185 14.22 -5.81 10.52
C LYS A 185 14.94 -4.47 10.56
N LEU A 186 14.26 -3.41 11.01
CA LEU A 186 14.84 -2.08 11.13
C LEU A 186 16.03 -2.08 12.12
N ALA A 187 15.87 -2.77 13.26
CA ALA A 187 16.94 -2.88 14.26
C ALA A 187 18.17 -3.62 13.69
N VAL A 188 17.95 -4.73 12.97
CA VAL A 188 19.02 -5.50 12.31
C VAL A 188 19.72 -4.65 11.24
N GLN A 189 18.95 -3.95 10.41
CA GLN A 189 19.50 -3.08 9.37
C GLN A 189 20.40 -1.99 9.96
N LYS A 190 19.93 -1.34 11.03
CA LYS A 190 20.73 -0.32 11.74
C LYS A 190 22.02 -0.89 12.31
N SER A 191 21.96 -2.08 12.92
CA SER A 191 23.15 -2.75 13.45
C SER A 191 24.15 -3.12 12.34
N LEU A 192 23.66 -3.54 11.15
CA LEU A 192 24.53 -3.82 10.00
C LEU A 192 25.23 -2.55 9.51
N GLU A 193 24.54 -1.43 9.41
CA GLU A 193 25.10 -0.15 9.01
C GLU A 193 26.19 0.32 10.01
N GLU A 194 25.94 0.18 11.31
CA GLU A 194 26.91 0.48 12.36
C GLU A 194 28.18 -0.40 12.26
N LEU A 195 27.99 -1.70 11.98
CA LEU A 195 29.10 -2.64 11.78
C LEU A 195 29.92 -2.30 10.52
N GLU A 196 29.27 -1.90 9.43
CA GLU A 196 29.97 -1.46 8.22
C GLU A 196 30.83 -0.22 8.43
N ILE A 197 30.30 0.76 9.20
CA ILE A 197 31.05 1.98 9.57
C ILE A 197 32.27 1.60 10.42
N LEU A 198 32.08 0.74 11.43
CA LEU A 198 33.17 0.26 12.29
C LEU A 198 34.23 -0.47 11.47
N LYS A 199 33.82 -1.37 10.59
CA LYS A 199 34.72 -2.09 9.68
C LYS A 199 35.57 -1.13 8.84
N LYS A 200 34.94 -0.12 8.22
CA LYS A 200 35.66 0.91 7.43
C LYS A 200 36.68 1.68 8.28
N SER A 201 36.30 2.08 9.49
CA SER A 201 37.20 2.78 10.43
C SER A 201 38.41 1.92 10.79
N LEU A 202 38.20 0.64 11.14
CA LEU A 202 39.29 -0.30 11.45
C LEU A 202 40.22 -0.54 10.26
N MET A 203 39.65 -0.70 9.06
CA MET A 203 40.42 -0.87 7.82
C MET A 203 41.32 0.34 7.56
N GLN A 204 40.82 1.57 7.75
CA GLN A 204 41.64 2.78 7.64
C GLN A 204 42.74 2.85 8.71
N GLN A 205 42.44 2.41 9.92
CA GLN A 205 43.41 2.47 11.02
C GLN A 205 44.55 1.48 10.87
N TYR A 206 44.34 0.31 10.31
CA TYR A 206 45.30 -0.78 10.23
C TYR A 206 45.94 -0.99 8.86
N PHE A 207 45.35 -0.49 7.79
CA PHE A 207 45.79 -0.71 6.42
C PHE A 207 45.83 0.57 5.55
N GLY A 208 45.48 1.72 6.09
CA GLY A 208 45.54 3.06 5.44
C GLY A 208 46.75 3.86 5.92
#